data_06d7e40b33d50ce5c9dd5bd74f0af8e8
#
_entry.id   06d7e40b33d50ce5c9dd5bd74f0af8e8
#
_cell.length_a   1.000
_cell.length_b   1.000
_cell.length_c   1.000
_cell.angle_alpha   90.00
_cell.angle_beta   90.00
_cell.angle_gamma   90.00
#
_symmetry.space_group_name_H-M   'P 1'
#
loop_
_entity.id
_entity.type
_entity.pdbx_description
1 polymer ?
#
loop_
_entity_poly.entity_id
_entity_poly.type
_entity_poly.pdbx_seq_one_letter_code
_entity_poly.pdbx_strand_id
1 'polypeptide(L)'
;MPPRRKALPTPLPDGWILTDTEKKEWRLGPIIGEGGFGLIYLASPQDAPVREDTNFVIKVEFHENGPLFTELKFYQRAAKQESLRKWKRERRLNFLGIPNYWGSGLSEHQGIRYRFMVVDRLGADLQKVCQRNGSKLKRQTVLQLGCRMLHVLEYIHEHEYVHGDIKAANLLLDYDDPNKVYLADYGLSYRYCPHGVHKEYKEDPKKRHNGTTEYTSMDAHNGVAPSRRSDLENLGYCLLHWLCGTLPWDPVLKNPVLVQEAKARLMANLPDSVLELPGSGMEEVAVFLKCVNSLAYKEKPDYQMLLDILSGGEARVEGLLDFSRPGVQAVRPPPARRAGDARSKIAPFDGKATAASPAARPSSPVQARGRTAKAAPRPRTPETEPRPRPLRGQAYATPTEQKPKMSLVRHARKQPQQPEADTQRLRWTEEPEDLEEHGEPVLQQLARDRGPSWALKLYSALITVLFLVLLALLTL
;
A
#
# COMPACT_ATOMS: atom_id res chain seq x y z
N MET A 1 20.86 -18.66 7.81
CA MET A 1 21.18 -17.22 7.71
C MET A 1 19.89 -16.50 7.37
N PRO A 2 19.51 -15.45 8.07
CA PRO A 2 18.36 -14.65 7.66
C PRO A 2 18.62 -14.08 6.25
N PRO A 3 17.60 -14.02 5.37
CA PRO A 3 17.78 -13.41 4.07
C PRO A 3 18.21 -11.95 4.25
N ARG A 4 19.28 -11.54 3.58
CA ARG A 4 19.73 -10.14 3.57
C ARG A 4 18.57 -9.26 3.10
N ARG A 5 18.26 -8.18 3.83
CA ARG A 5 17.43 -7.09 3.30
C ARG A 5 18.01 -6.73 1.93
N LYS A 6 17.21 -6.86 0.89
CA LYS A 6 17.62 -6.38 -0.43
C LYS A 6 17.79 -4.86 -0.32
N ALA A 7 18.95 -4.35 -0.72
CA ALA A 7 19.21 -2.92 -0.71
C ALA A 7 18.21 -2.18 -1.58
N LEU A 8 17.88 -0.94 -1.20
CA LEU A 8 17.16 -0.03 -2.07
C LEU A 8 17.99 0.20 -3.35
N PRO A 9 17.33 0.43 -4.50
CA PRO A 9 18.03 0.74 -5.72
C PRO A 9 18.82 2.05 -5.58
N THR A 10 19.99 2.11 -6.22
CA THR A 10 20.73 3.36 -6.37
C THR A 10 19.85 4.35 -7.11
N PRO A 11 19.69 5.59 -6.60
CA PRO A 11 18.89 6.60 -7.28
C PRO A 11 19.31 6.82 -8.74
N LEU A 12 18.33 6.83 -9.62
CA LEU A 12 18.52 7.28 -11.00
C LEU A 12 18.61 8.81 -11.03
N PRO A 13 19.39 9.40 -11.95
CA PRO A 13 19.53 10.86 -12.04
C PRO A 13 18.20 11.56 -12.28
N ASP A 14 18.05 12.76 -11.72
CA ASP A 14 16.94 13.65 -12.06
C ASP A 14 16.96 14.00 -13.56
N GLY A 15 15.77 14.03 -14.17
CA GLY A 15 15.63 14.21 -15.61
C GLY A 15 15.93 12.96 -16.46
N TRP A 16 16.29 11.82 -15.85
CA TRP A 16 16.50 10.55 -16.57
C TRP A 16 15.26 10.14 -17.37
N ILE A 17 15.46 9.69 -18.61
CA ILE A 17 14.37 9.23 -19.47
C ILE A 17 14.26 7.73 -19.41
N LEU A 18 13.03 7.25 -19.15
CA LEU A 18 12.67 5.85 -19.14
C LEU A 18 11.72 5.59 -20.32
N THR A 19 12.03 4.57 -21.13
CA THR A 19 11.17 4.13 -22.25
C THR A 19 10.39 2.88 -21.83
N ASP A 20 9.07 2.94 -21.89
CA ASP A 20 8.21 1.82 -21.55
C ASP A 20 8.07 0.80 -22.71
N THR A 21 7.37 -0.31 -22.44
CA THR A 21 7.14 -1.37 -23.44
C THR A 21 6.33 -0.93 -24.65
N GLU A 22 5.56 0.17 -24.53
CA GLU A 22 4.77 0.76 -25.61
C GLU A 22 5.52 1.86 -26.36
N LYS A 23 6.85 2.05 -26.03
CA LYS A 23 7.73 3.09 -26.58
C LYS A 23 7.38 4.51 -26.15
N LYS A 24 6.55 4.67 -25.13
CA LYS A 24 6.30 5.96 -24.51
C LYS A 24 7.47 6.31 -23.58
N GLU A 25 7.88 7.57 -23.62
CA GLU A 25 9.01 8.07 -22.84
C GLU A 25 8.54 8.90 -21.64
N TRP A 26 9.18 8.66 -20.52
CA TRP A 26 8.86 9.24 -19.22
C TRP A 26 10.10 9.93 -18.64
N ARG A 27 9.95 11.15 -18.18
CA ARG A 27 11.01 11.91 -17.51
C ARG A 27 10.87 11.72 -16.00
N LEU A 28 11.95 11.31 -15.34
CA LEU A 28 12.04 11.28 -13.88
C LEU A 28 12.26 12.68 -13.31
N GLY A 29 11.60 12.98 -12.23
CA GLY A 29 11.84 14.12 -11.35
C GLY A 29 12.39 13.68 -9.98
N PRO A 30 12.21 14.48 -8.94
CA PRO A 30 12.70 14.19 -7.62
C PRO A 30 12.05 12.93 -7.01
N ILE A 31 12.80 12.27 -6.12
CA ILE A 31 12.29 11.18 -5.30
C ILE A 31 11.32 11.78 -4.26
N ILE A 32 10.12 11.21 -4.17
CA ILE A 32 9.08 11.64 -3.23
C ILE A 32 8.77 10.58 -2.17
N GLY A 33 9.31 9.38 -2.32
CA GLY A 33 9.09 8.29 -1.37
C GLY A 33 10.04 7.13 -1.55
N GLU A 34 10.17 6.37 -0.46
CA GLU A 34 10.90 5.10 -0.43
C GLU A 34 9.95 3.99 -0.02
N GLY A 35 9.87 2.95 -0.82
CA GLY A 35 9.15 1.71 -0.48
C GLY A 35 10.07 0.69 0.17
N GLY A 36 9.52 -0.45 0.56
CA GLY A 36 10.33 -1.55 1.13
C GLY A 36 11.39 -2.13 0.19
N PHE A 37 11.29 -1.87 -1.11
CA PHE A 37 12.13 -2.48 -2.15
C PHE A 37 12.53 -1.53 -3.26
N GLY A 38 11.97 -0.31 -3.31
CA GLY A 38 12.15 0.61 -4.41
C GLY A 38 11.97 2.07 -4.06
N LEU A 39 12.24 2.92 -5.03
CA LEU A 39 12.12 4.36 -4.96
C LEU A 39 10.92 4.83 -5.77
N ILE A 40 10.26 5.88 -5.30
CA ILE A 40 9.12 6.51 -5.97
C ILE A 40 9.53 7.91 -6.39
N TYR A 41 9.45 8.17 -7.69
CA TYR A 41 9.79 9.43 -8.32
C TYR A 41 8.55 10.17 -8.80
N LEU A 42 8.52 11.49 -8.73
CA LEU A 42 7.63 12.27 -9.60
C LEU A 42 8.03 12.03 -11.05
N ALA A 43 7.05 12.04 -11.93
CA ALA A 43 7.32 11.84 -13.36
C ALA A 43 6.34 12.60 -14.24
N SER A 44 6.75 12.85 -15.49
CA SER A 44 5.90 13.37 -16.55
C SER A 44 6.24 12.69 -17.88
N PRO A 45 5.35 12.75 -18.91
CA PRO A 45 5.75 12.46 -20.27
C PRO A 45 7.00 13.28 -20.65
N GLN A 46 7.86 12.73 -21.51
CA GLN A 46 9.16 13.34 -21.85
C GLN A 46 9.05 14.77 -22.37
N ASP A 47 8.00 15.07 -23.12
CA ASP A 47 7.71 16.38 -23.72
C ASP A 47 7.24 17.44 -22.70
N ALA A 48 6.98 17.04 -21.46
CA ALA A 48 6.54 17.92 -20.39
C ALA A 48 7.59 18.01 -19.27
N PRO A 49 7.75 19.19 -18.63
CA PRO A 49 8.59 19.31 -17.45
C PRO A 49 7.94 18.60 -16.26
N VAL A 50 8.75 17.99 -15.40
CA VAL A 50 8.26 17.46 -14.12
C VAL A 50 8.04 18.63 -13.17
N ARG A 51 6.79 18.83 -12.75
CA ARG A 51 6.37 19.87 -11.81
C ARG A 51 5.86 19.24 -10.52
N GLU A 52 5.72 20.07 -9.49
CA GLU A 52 5.16 19.62 -8.20
C GLU A 52 3.70 19.16 -8.30
N ASP A 53 2.96 19.58 -9.32
CA ASP A 53 1.56 19.22 -9.57
C ASP A 53 1.38 18.10 -10.61
N THR A 54 2.45 17.40 -11.00
CA THR A 54 2.38 16.29 -11.98
C THR A 54 1.48 15.17 -11.48
N ASN A 55 0.75 14.54 -12.40
CA ASN A 55 -0.23 13.49 -12.11
C ASN A 55 0.36 12.08 -12.07
N PHE A 56 1.66 11.93 -12.32
CA PHE A 56 2.30 10.63 -12.46
C PHE A 56 3.41 10.42 -11.45
N VAL A 57 3.54 9.18 -11.02
CA VAL A 57 4.71 8.71 -10.27
C VAL A 57 5.27 7.46 -10.93
N ILE A 58 6.58 7.25 -10.76
CA ILE A 58 7.25 6.05 -11.23
C ILE A 58 7.87 5.33 -10.04
N LYS A 59 7.46 4.09 -9.83
CA LYS A 59 8.07 3.17 -8.89
C LYS A 59 9.21 2.43 -9.59
N VAL A 60 10.41 2.46 -9.00
CA VAL A 60 11.63 1.86 -9.56
C VAL A 60 12.21 0.86 -8.56
N GLU A 61 12.47 -0.35 -9.01
CA GLU A 61 13.13 -1.40 -8.21
C GLU A 61 14.28 -2.01 -9.01
N PHE A 62 15.21 -2.69 -8.33
CA PHE A 62 16.13 -3.59 -9.03
C PHE A 62 15.35 -4.64 -9.81
N HIS A 63 15.80 -4.97 -11.01
CA HIS A 63 15.14 -5.95 -11.87
C HIS A 63 14.90 -7.30 -11.18
N GLU A 64 15.85 -7.75 -10.33
CA GLU A 64 15.80 -9.01 -9.59
C GLU A 64 14.84 -8.98 -8.40
N ASN A 65 14.32 -7.80 -8.01
CA ASN A 65 13.32 -7.71 -6.96
C ASN A 65 11.97 -8.20 -7.46
N GLY A 66 11.29 -8.88 -6.56
CA GLY A 66 10.03 -9.50 -6.93
C GLY A 66 8.78 -8.65 -6.70
N PRO A 67 8.69 -7.73 -5.69
CA PRO A 67 7.43 -7.04 -5.40
C PRO A 67 6.87 -6.23 -6.57
N LEU A 68 7.69 -5.41 -7.22
CA LEU A 68 7.22 -4.64 -8.38
C LEU A 68 6.83 -5.54 -9.56
N PHE A 69 7.46 -6.71 -9.71
CA PHE A 69 7.06 -7.68 -10.73
C PHE A 69 5.65 -8.24 -10.46
N THR A 70 5.35 -8.58 -9.21
CA THR A 70 4.02 -9.06 -8.81
C THR A 70 2.96 -7.98 -9.00
N GLU A 71 3.25 -6.76 -8.54
CA GLU A 71 2.37 -5.61 -8.70
C GLU A 71 2.07 -5.33 -10.18
N LEU A 72 3.08 -5.39 -11.04
CA LEU A 72 2.94 -5.23 -12.48
C LEU A 72 2.04 -6.32 -13.08
N LYS A 73 2.20 -7.59 -12.68
CA LYS A 73 1.33 -8.69 -13.16
C LYS A 73 -0.12 -8.47 -12.77
N PHE A 74 -0.39 -7.96 -11.57
CA PHE A 74 -1.74 -7.58 -11.16
C PHE A 74 -2.33 -6.52 -12.10
N TYR A 75 -1.62 -5.40 -12.34
CA TYR A 75 -2.13 -4.33 -13.19
C TYR A 75 -2.36 -4.80 -14.63
N GLN A 76 -1.44 -5.56 -15.19
CA GLN A 76 -1.55 -6.06 -16.58
C GLN A 76 -2.71 -7.04 -16.76
N ARG A 77 -3.05 -7.84 -15.76
CA ARG A 77 -4.09 -8.86 -15.85
C ARG A 77 -5.45 -8.37 -15.35
N ALA A 78 -5.49 -7.79 -14.17
CA ALA A 78 -6.72 -7.47 -13.46
C ALA A 78 -7.14 -5.99 -13.56
N ALA A 79 -6.20 -5.04 -13.66
CA ALA A 79 -6.51 -3.61 -13.58
C ALA A 79 -6.44 -2.89 -14.93
N LYS A 80 -6.83 -3.55 -16.02
CA LYS A 80 -6.93 -2.91 -17.34
C LYS A 80 -8.02 -1.82 -17.31
N GLN A 81 -7.73 -0.67 -17.89
CA GLN A 81 -8.63 0.48 -17.91
C GLN A 81 -10.03 0.16 -18.45
N GLU A 82 -10.09 -0.68 -19.46
CA GLU A 82 -11.37 -1.10 -20.06
C GLU A 82 -12.21 -1.94 -19.08
N SER A 83 -11.56 -2.88 -18.36
CA SER A 83 -12.20 -3.72 -17.35
C SER A 83 -12.73 -2.88 -16.18
N LEU A 84 -11.91 -1.92 -15.68
CA LEU A 84 -12.31 -0.99 -14.63
C LEU A 84 -13.50 -0.11 -15.04
N ARG A 85 -13.50 0.40 -16.30
CA ARG A 85 -14.62 1.21 -16.82
C ARG A 85 -15.89 0.39 -16.97
N LYS A 86 -15.78 -0.87 -17.49
CA LYS A 86 -16.88 -1.79 -17.61
C LYS A 86 -17.51 -2.09 -16.27
N TRP A 87 -16.71 -2.48 -15.28
CA TRP A 87 -17.15 -2.78 -13.92
C TRP A 87 -17.89 -1.60 -13.27
N LYS A 88 -17.30 -0.40 -13.34
CA LYS A 88 -17.94 0.82 -12.79
C LYS A 88 -19.31 1.06 -13.41
N ARG A 89 -19.48 0.86 -14.72
CA ARG A 89 -20.80 1.02 -15.38
C ARG A 89 -21.79 -0.03 -14.90
N GLU A 90 -21.37 -1.30 -14.83
CA GLU A 90 -22.25 -2.42 -14.43
C GLU A 90 -22.70 -2.30 -12.98
N ARG A 91 -21.81 -1.84 -12.10
CA ARG A 91 -22.09 -1.64 -10.67
C ARG A 91 -22.61 -0.23 -10.34
N ARG A 92 -22.78 0.65 -11.32
CA ARG A 92 -23.22 2.06 -11.17
C ARG A 92 -22.32 2.84 -10.19
N LEU A 93 -21.02 2.56 -10.19
CA LEU A 93 -20.02 3.22 -9.36
C LEU A 93 -19.43 4.42 -10.09
N ASN A 94 -19.44 5.59 -9.44
CA ASN A 94 -18.76 6.77 -9.94
C ASN A 94 -17.23 6.66 -9.81
N PHE A 95 -16.77 5.88 -8.83
CA PHE A 95 -15.37 5.72 -8.48
C PHE A 95 -15.08 4.28 -8.00
N LEU A 96 -13.88 3.77 -8.33
CA LEU A 96 -13.35 2.52 -7.81
C LEU A 96 -11.88 2.77 -7.45
N GLY A 97 -11.53 2.56 -6.19
CA GLY A 97 -10.24 2.94 -5.61
C GLY A 97 -9.07 2.03 -6.02
N ILE A 98 -8.83 1.88 -7.30
CA ILE A 98 -7.67 1.20 -7.88
C ILE A 98 -6.91 2.22 -8.73
N PRO A 99 -5.61 2.48 -8.48
CA PRO A 99 -4.81 3.42 -9.27
C PRO A 99 -4.73 3.01 -10.73
N ASN A 100 -4.66 3.99 -11.63
CA ASN A 100 -4.45 3.70 -13.04
C ASN A 100 -2.98 3.34 -13.30
N TYR A 101 -2.79 2.34 -14.12
CA TYR A 101 -1.52 1.92 -14.68
C TYR A 101 -1.32 2.56 -16.07
N TRP A 102 -0.16 3.18 -16.29
CA TRP A 102 0.14 3.94 -17.50
C TRP A 102 1.24 3.35 -18.36
N GLY A 103 2.13 2.56 -17.77
CA GLY A 103 3.23 1.94 -18.50
C GLY A 103 4.24 1.29 -17.56
N SER A 104 5.11 0.48 -18.12
CA SER A 104 6.22 -0.16 -17.40
C SER A 104 7.31 -0.56 -18.37
N GLY A 105 8.50 -0.77 -17.85
CA GLY A 105 9.63 -1.20 -18.66
C GLY A 105 10.82 -1.63 -17.83
N LEU A 106 11.89 -1.89 -18.56
CA LEU A 106 13.22 -2.14 -18.03
C LEU A 106 14.12 -1.00 -18.45
N SER A 107 15.04 -0.61 -17.58
CA SER A 107 16.09 0.38 -17.88
C SER A 107 17.39 -0.12 -17.31
N GLU A 108 18.49 0.31 -17.91
CA GLU A 108 19.84 0.04 -17.42
C GLU A 108 20.56 1.35 -17.17
N HIS A 109 21.20 1.46 -16.02
CA HIS A 109 22.05 2.58 -15.66
C HIS A 109 23.30 2.06 -14.98
N GLN A 110 24.49 2.41 -15.49
CA GLN A 110 25.79 1.99 -14.95
C GLN A 110 25.93 0.45 -14.79
N GLY A 111 25.39 -0.32 -15.76
CA GLY A 111 25.43 -1.78 -15.70
C GLY A 111 24.44 -2.43 -14.73
N ILE A 112 23.59 -1.63 -14.05
CA ILE A 112 22.55 -2.12 -13.15
C ILE A 112 21.21 -2.05 -13.86
N ARG A 113 20.46 -3.16 -13.82
CA ARG A 113 19.12 -3.24 -14.43
C ARG A 113 18.04 -2.93 -13.42
N TYR A 114 17.11 -2.12 -13.86
CA TYR A 114 15.96 -1.66 -13.11
C TYR A 114 14.65 -2.06 -13.80
N ARG A 115 13.64 -2.34 -13.00
CA ARG A 115 12.24 -2.41 -13.45
C ARG A 115 11.53 -1.17 -12.97
N PHE A 116 10.68 -0.60 -13.81
CA PHE A 116 9.86 0.53 -13.43
C PHE A 116 8.40 0.34 -13.82
N MET A 117 7.52 1.05 -13.11
CA MET A 117 6.09 1.09 -13.36
C MET A 117 5.57 2.51 -13.14
N VAL A 118 4.76 2.99 -14.06
CA VAL A 118 4.14 4.31 -14.05
C VAL A 118 2.69 4.18 -13.61
N VAL A 119 2.31 4.89 -12.55
CA VAL A 119 0.96 4.90 -11.99
C VAL A 119 0.51 6.32 -11.64
N ASP A 120 -0.78 6.49 -11.30
CA ASP A 120 -1.30 7.75 -10.80
C ASP A 120 -0.51 8.23 -9.58
N ARG A 121 -0.29 9.54 -9.51
CA ARG A 121 0.16 10.16 -8.28
C ARG A 121 -1.00 10.22 -7.29
N LEU A 122 -0.76 9.73 -6.09
CA LEU A 122 -1.71 9.78 -4.98
C LEU A 122 -1.18 10.71 -3.88
N GLY A 123 -2.06 11.10 -2.99
CA GLY A 123 -1.79 11.97 -1.86
C GLY A 123 -1.28 11.23 -0.63
N ALA A 124 -1.68 11.71 0.54
CA ALA A 124 -1.26 11.14 1.81
C ALA A 124 -1.87 9.75 2.05
N ASP A 125 -1.09 8.86 2.67
CA ASP A 125 -1.60 7.59 3.17
C ASP A 125 -2.48 7.79 4.41
N LEU A 126 -3.45 6.87 4.58
CA LEU A 126 -4.42 6.93 5.66
C LEU A 126 -3.77 6.72 7.04
N GLN A 127 -2.62 6.05 7.12
CA GLN A 127 -1.90 5.89 8.39
C GLN A 127 -1.42 7.23 8.92
N LYS A 128 -0.86 8.09 8.07
CA LYS A 128 -0.47 9.46 8.44
C LYS A 128 -1.68 10.28 8.85
N VAL A 129 -2.80 10.13 8.13
CA VAL A 129 -4.06 10.80 8.48
C VAL A 129 -4.57 10.36 9.85
N CYS A 130 -4.60 9.05 10.12
CA CYS A 130 -5.01 8.49 11.42
C CYS A 130 -4.10 9.01 12.55
N GLN A 131 -2.77 8.96 12.37
CA GLN A 131 -1.80 9.42 13.38
C GLN A 131 -2.02 10.89 13.76
N ARG A 132 -2.29 11.78 12.79
CA ARG A 132 -2.61 13.19 13.05
C ARG A 132 -3.90 13.36 13.87
N ASN A 133 -4.81 12.40 13.79
CA ASN A 133 -6.09 12.39 14.47
C ASN A 133 -6.10 11.60 15.79
N GLY A 134 -4.94 11.21 16.32
CA GLY A 134 -4.83 10.43 17.55
C GLY A 134 -5.18 8.96 17.34
N SER A 135 -4.89 8.42 16.16
CA SER A 135 -5.09 7.02 15.73
C SER A 135 -6.54 6.55 15.66
N LYS A 136 -7.51 7.46 15.83
CA LYS A 136 -8.95 7.16 15.72
C LYS A 136 -9.60 7.94 14.59
N LEU A 137 -10.58 7.32 13.93
CA LEU A 137 -11.44 7.96 12.96
C LEU A 137 -12.89 7.97 13.47
N LYS A 138 -13.70 8.86 12.90
CA LYS A 138 -15.13 8.87 13.17
C LYS A 138 -15.78 7.61 12.62
N ARG A 139 -16.74 7.02 13.38
CA ARG A 139 -17.46 5.80 12.97
C ARG A 139 -17.99 5.89 11.53
N GLN A 140 -18.66 6.99 11.18
CA GLN A 140 -19.18 7.18 9.82
C GLN A 140 -18.08 7.06 8.75
N THR A 141 -16.93 7.70 8.98
CA THR A 141 -15.78 7.63 8.07
C THR A 141 -15.21 6.21 7.96
N VAL A 142 -15.14 5.48 9.09
CA VAL A 142 -14.66 4.08 9.09
C VAL A 142 -15.59 3.19 8.27
N LEU A 143 -16.90 3.30 8.45
CA LEU A 143 -17.88 2.51 7.70
C LEU A 143 -17.86 2.84 6.20
N GLN A 144 -17.74 4.15 5.85
CA GLN A 144 -17.59 4.59 4.46
C GLN A 144 -16.30 4.04 3.82
N LEU A 145 -15.18 4.03 4.54
CA LEU A 145 -13.92 3.41 4.08
C LEU A 145 -14.09 1.91 3.88
N GLY A 146 -14.75 1.23 4.82
CA GLY A 146 -15.07 -0.20 4.70
C GLY A 146 -15.84 -0.53 3.43
N CYS A 147 -16.92 0.20 3.16
CA CYS A 147 -17.73 0.01 1.95
C CYS A 147 -16.95 0.28 0.67
N ARG A 148 -16.12 1.34 0.63
CA ARG A 148 -15.26 1.63 -0.53
C ARG A 148 -14.24 0.52 -0.78
N MET A 149 -13.65 -0.01 0.29
CA MET A 149 -12.72 -1.14 0.18
C MET A 149 -13.43 -2.43 -0.22
N LEU A 150 -14.64 -2.68 0.24
CA LEU A 150 -15.42 -3.85 -0.23
C LEU A 150 -15.66 -3.81 -1.74
N HIS A 151 -15.98 -2.65 -2.34
CA HIS A 151 -16.09 -2.53 -3.80
C HIS A 151 -14.77 -2.83 -4.51
N VAL A 152 -13.63 -2.38 -3.97
CA VAL A 152 -12.31 -2.69 -4.53
C VAL A 152 -12.02 -4.18 -4.40
N LEU A 153 -12.26 -4.78 -3.24
CA LEU A 153 -12.01 -6.19 -2.99
C LEU A 153 -12.90 -7.09 -3.83
N GLU A 154 -14.19 -6.78 -3.97
CA GLU A 154 -15.06 -7.51 -4.88
C GLU A 154 -14.49 -7.52 -6.30
N TYR A 155 -14.04 -6.36 -6.81
CA TYR A 155 -13.44 -6.27 -8.13
C TYR A 155 -12.19 -7.14 -8.28
N ILE A 156 -11.21 -7.01 -7.40
CA ILE A 156 -9.95 -7.76 -7.53
C ILE A 156 -10.16 -9.26 -7.35
N HIS A 157 -11.07 -9.65 -6.45
CA HIS A 157 -11.43 -11.05 -6.20
C HIS A 157 -12.13 -11.69 -7.41
N GLU A 158 -13.01 -10.95 -8.10
CA GLU A 158 -13.65 -11.42 -9.35
C GLU A 158 -12.63 -11.50 -10.51
N HIS A 159 -11.50 -10.80 -10.39
CA HIS A 159 -10.39 -10.88 -11.34
C HIS A 159 -9.25 -11.81 -10.85
N GLU A 160 -9.60 -12.80 -10.00
CA GLU A 160 -8.72 -13.89 -9.55
C GLU A 160 -7.60 -13.49 -8.57
N TYR A 161 -7.55 -12.24 -8.11
CA TYR A 161 -6.50 -11.73 -7.23
C TYR A 161 -7.01 -11.39 -5.83
N VAL A 162 -6.11 -11.52 -4.85
CA VAL A 162 -6.25 -10.96 -3.51
C VAL A 162 -5.10 -9.99 -3.26
N HIS A 163 -5.30 -9.02 -2.39
CA HIS A 163 -4.30 -7.99 -2.08
C HIS A 163 -3.19 -8.51 -1.15
N GLY A 164 -3.57 -9.18 -0.07
CA GLY A 164 -2.66 -9.83 0.89
C GLY A 164 -1.94 -8.90 1.89
N ASP A 165 -2.12 -7.56 1.81
CA ASP A 165 -1.51 -6.61 2.76
C ASP A 165 -2.37 -5.36 2.95
N ILE A 166 -3.64 -5.54 3.27
CA ILE A 166 -4.57 -4.42 3.51
C ILE A 166 -4.22 -3.77 4.84
N LYS A 167 -3.92 -2.46 4.80
CA LYS A 167 -3.58 -1.63 5.96
C LYS A 167 -3.68 -0.16 5.62
N ALA A 168 -3.75 0.70 6.64
CA ALA A 168 -3.86 2.14 6.47
C ALA A 168 -2.73 2.77 5.65
N ALA A 169 -1.51 2.21 5.71
CA ALA A 169 -0.36 2.68 4.91
C ALA A 169 -0.51 2.41 3.40
N ASN A 170 -1.34 1.44 3.01
CA ASN A 170 -1.62 1.08 1.62
C ASN A 170 -2.93 1.70 1.10
N LEU A 171 -3.66 2.45 1.95
CA LEU A 171 -4.81 3.27 1.54
C LEU A 171 -4.35 4.71 1.37
N LEU A 172 -4.35 5.20 0.15
CA LEU A 172 -3.91 6.54 -0.19
C LEU A 172 -5.09 7.40 -0.65
N LEU A 173 -5.12 8.64 -0.18
CA LEU A 173 -6.09 9.61 -0.67
C LEU A 173 -5.72 10.02 -2.10
N ASP A 174 -6.70 10.43 -2.88
CA ASP A 174 -6.44 11.13 -4.14
C ASP A 174 -5.67 12.41 -3.87
N TYR A 175 -4.83 12.82 -4.82
CA TYR A 175 -4.00 14.01 -4.64
C TYR A 175 -4.83 15.31 -4.59
N ASP A 176 -5.91 15.38 -5.39
CA ASP A 176 -6.76 16.57 -5.54
C ASP A 176 -8.08 16.45 -4.78
N ASP A 177 -8.60 15.22 -4.58
CA ASP A 177 -9.89 14.97 -3.94
C ASP A 177 -9.77 13.99 -2.76
N PRO A 178 -9.62 14.48 -1.51
CA PRO A 178 -9.44 13.61 -0.34
C PRO A 178 -10.65 12.70 -0.04
N ASN A 179 -11.76 12.85 -0.77
CA ASN A 179 -12.88 11.93 -0.66
C ASN A 179 -12.70 10.65 -1.47
N LYS A 180 -11.72 10.58 -2.34
CA LYS A 180 -11.35 9.37 -3.06
C LYS A 180 -10.20 8.67 -2.35
N VAL A 181 -10.38 7.39 -2.05
CA VAL A 181 -9.38 6.56 -1.38
C VAL A 181 -9.05 5.37 -2.26
N TYR A 182 -7.77 5.19 -2.52
CA TYR A 182 -7.23 4.11 -3.34
C TYR A 182 -6.57 3.05 -2.47
N LEU A 183 -6.78 1.79 -2.80
CA LEU A 183 -5.96 0.69 -2.34
C LEU A 183 -4.76 0.56 -3.30
N ALA A 184 -3.57 0.71 -2.79
CA ALA A 184 -2.31 0.72 -3.54
C ALA A 184 -1.33 -0.32 -2.99
N ASP A 185 -0.19 -0.50 -3.66
CA ASP A 185 0.86 -1.46 -3.33
C ASP A 185 0.41 -2.93 -3.42
N TYR A 186 0.19 -3.38 -4.65
CA TYR A 186 -0.13 -4.78 -4.98
C TYR A 186 1.11 -5.69 -5.03
N GLY A 187 2.23 -5.29 -4.41
CA GLY A 187 3.47 -6.05 -4.37
C GLY A 187 3.39 -7.39 -3.63
N LEU A 188 2.38 -7.58 -2.78
CA LEU A 188 2.05 -8.85 -2.11
C LEU A 188 0.77 -9.51 -2.65
N SER A 189 0.19 -8.97 -3.73
CA SER A 189 -0.99 -9.57 -4.34
C SER A 189 -0.72 -11.01 -4.80
N TYR A 190 -1.76 -11.82 -4.76
CA TYR A 190 -1.66 -13.24 -5.09
C TYR A 190 -2.83 -13.67 -5.97
N ARG A 191 -2.52 -14.37 -7.06
CA ARG A 191 -3.54 -14.97 -7.93
C ARG A 191 -4.04 -16.25 -7.29
N TYR A 192 -5.09 -16.14 -6.50
CA TYR A 192 -5.65 -17.23 -5.69
C TYR A 192 -6.50 -18.22 -6.50
N CYS A 193 -7.01 -17.80 -7.67
CA CYS A 193 -7.98 -18.54 -8.46
C CYS A 193 -7.64 -18.51 -9.96
N PRO A 194 -6.45 -19.00 -10.39
CA PRO A 194 -6.05 -18.96 -11.79
C PRO A 194 -7.02 -19.79 -12.65
N HIS A 195 -7.49 -19.17 -13.75
CA HIS A 195 -8.44 -19.78 -14.70
C HIS A 195 -9.74 -20.30 -14.04
N GLY A 196 -10.20 -19.63 -12.98
CA GLY A 196 -11.41 -20.01 -12.25
C GLY A 196 -11.23 -21.18 -11.27
N VAL A 197 -10.00 -21.70 -11.12
CA VAL A 197 -9.70 -22.80 -10.19
C VAL A 197 -9.08 -22.26 -8.91
N HIS A 198 -9.82 -22.29 -7.82
CA HIS A 198 -9.33 -21.84 -6.51
C HIS A 198 -8.22 -22.76 -6.01
N LYS A 199 -7.10 -22.19 -5.58
CA LYS A 199 -5.99 -22.95 -4.97
C LYS A 199 -6.42 -23.61 -3.67
N GLU A 200 -5.78 -24.76 -3.36
CA GLU A 200 -6.12 -25.57 -2.20
C GLU A 200 -5.65 -24.96 -0.87
N TYR A 201 -6.39 -25.27 0.20
CA TYR A 201 -5.94 -24.96 1.56
C TYR A 201 -4.74 -25.83 1.90
N LYS A 202 -3.58 -25.21 2.06
CA LYS A 202 -2.35 -25.90 2.41
C LYS A 202 -1.53 -25.05 3.36
N GLU A 203 -1.26 -25.56 4.55
CA GLU A 203 -0.39 -24.92 5.51
C GLU A 203 1.09 -25.13 5.13
N ASP A 204 1.85 -24.04 5.18
CA ASP A 204 3.31 -24.06 4.99
C ASP A 204 3.97 -23.38 6.20
N PRO A 205 4.61 -24.16 7.10
CA PRO A 205 5.28 -23.59 8.27
C PRO A 205 6.34 -22.53 7.96
N LYS A 206 6.91 -22.55 6.74
CA LYS A 206 7.91 -21.56 6.32
C LYS A 206 7.29 -20.22 5.92
N LYS A 207 5.99 -20.21 5.65
CA LYS A 207 5.24 -19.01 5.23
C LYS A 207 4.34 -18.45 6.33
N ARG A 208 4.45 -18.95 7.55
CA ARG A 208 3.67 -18.47 8.70
C ARG A 208 3.92 -16.99 8.95
N HIS A 209 2.87 -16.30 9.40
CA HIS A 209 2.89 -14.90 9.79
C HIS A 209 3.29 -13.93 8.66
N ASN A 210 3.05 -14.32 7.40
CA ASN A 210 3.33 -13.46 6.25
C ASN A 210 2.40 -12.24 6.22
N GLY A 211 2.91 -11.08 5.77
CA GLY A 211 2.19 -9.82 5.74
C GLY A 211 2.54 -8.89 6.90
N THR A 212 1.71 -7.90 7.15
CA THR A 212 1.84 -6.97 8.28
C THR A 212 1.22 -7.62 9.51
N THR A 213 2.04 -8.05 10.49
CA THR A 213 1.62 -8.87 11.65
C THR A 213 0.38 -8.32 12.35
N GLU A 214 0.26 -7.01 12.44
CA GLU A 214 -0.86 -6.30 13.04
C GLU A 214 -2.21 -6.66 12.41
N TYR A 215 -2.27 -6.80 11.07
CA TYR A 215 -3.51 -7.06 10.33
C TYR A 215 -3.55 -8.45 9.66
N THR A 216 -2.47 -9.22 9.74
CA THR A 216 -2.35 -10.55 9.12
C THR A 216 -3.51 -11.47 9.51
N SER A 217 -4.13 -12.15 8.53
CA SER A 217 -5.25 -13.08 8.76
C SER A 217 -4.81 -14.35 9.46
N MET A 218 -5.78 -15.08 10.04
CA MET A 218 -5.54 -16.39 10.66
C MET A 218 -4.97 -17.40 9.67
N ASP A 219 -5.42 -17.39 8.42
CA ASP A 219 -4.86 -18.22 7.35
C ASP A 219 -3.36 -17.93 7.14
N ALA A 220 -2.98 -16.67 7.06
CA ALA A 220 -1.59 -16.30 6.90
C ALA A 220 -0.74 -16.57 8.15
N HIS A 221 -1.31 -16.48 9.35
CA HIS A 221 -0.65 -16.95 10.57
C HIS A 221 -0.38 -18.45 10.55
N ASN A 222 -1.23 -19.24 9.90
CA ASN A 222 -1.06 -20.68 9.70
C ASN A 222 -0.14 -21.02 8.49
N GLY A 223 0.29 -20.00 7.73
CA GLY A 223 1.11 -20.22 6.54
C GLY A 223 0.31 -20.66 5.32
N VAL A 224 -1.00 -20.45 5.32
CA VAL A 224 -1.87 -20.73 4.17
C VAL A 224 -1.81 -19.56 3.19
N ALA A 225 -1.88 -19.86 1.90
CA ALA A 225 -1.94 -18.84 0.86
C ALA A 225 -3.16 -17.91 1.04
N PRO A 226 -3.03 -16.61 0.81
CA PRO A 226 -4.13 -15.68 0.99
C PRO A 226 -5.30 -15.99 0.04
N SER A 227 -6.52 -15.77 0.54
CA SER A 227 -7.78 -15.96 -0.16
C SER A 227 -8.69 -14.76 0.05
N ARG A 228 -9.89 -14.79 -0.54
CA ARG A 228 -10.91 -13.74 -0.37
C ARG A 228 -11.20 -13.44 1.10
N ARG A 229 -11.38 -14.48 1.93
CA ARG A 229 -11.64 -14.31 3.37
C ARG A 229 -10.47 -13.67 4.10
N SER A 230 -9.23 -13.94 3.67
CA SER A 230 -8.04 -13.33 4.27
C SER A 230 -8.00 -11.81 4.09
N ASP A 231 -8.34 -11.31 2.90
CA ASP A 231 -8.43 -9.86 2.65
C ASP A 231 -9.57 -9.21 3.45
N LEU A 232 -10.72 -9.89 3.55
CA LEU A 232 -11.85 -9.39 4.34
C LEU A 232 -11.54 -9.37 5.83
N GLU A 233 -10.82 -10.36 6.35
CA GLU A 233 -10.35 -10.41 7.72
C GLU A 233 -9.36 -9.27 8.02
N ASN A 234 -8.39 -9.04 7.11
CA ASN A 234 -7.46 -7.91 7.21
C ASN A 234 -8.21 -6.57 7.23
N LEU A 235 -9.22 -6.40 6.37
CA LEU A 235 -10.08 -5.23 6.38
C LEU A 235 -10.79 -5.06 7.71
N GLY A 236 -11.38 -6.13 8.26
CA GLY A 236 -12.07 -6.11 9.54
C GLY A 236 -11.16 -5.64 10.69
N TYR A 237 -9.92 -6.12 10.75
CA TYR A 237 -8.93 -5.65 11.73
C TYR A 237 -8.55 -4.18 11.54
N CYS A 238 -8.48 -3.70 10.30
CA CYS A 238 -8.27 -2.28 10.02
C CYS A 238 -9.44 -1.42 10.52
N LEU A 239 -10.69 -1.82 10.22
CA LEU A 239 -11.89 -1.12 10.68
C LEU A 239 -11.92 -1.05 12.21
N LEU A 240 -11.63 -2.17 12.88
CA LEU A 240 -11.54 -2.24 14.33
C LEU A 240 -10.48 -1.28 14.88
N HIS A 241 -9.28 -1.29 14.29
CA HIS A 241 -8.20 -0.39 14.71
C HIS A 241 -8.59 1.09 14.54
N TRP A 242 -9.20 1.45 13.43
CA TRP A 242 -9.59 2.85 13.20
C TRP A 242 -10.70 3.35 14.15
N LEU A 243 -11.57 2.46 14.62
CA LEU A 243 -12.59 2.79 15.63
C LEU A 243 -11.98 2.87 17.05
N CYS A 244 -11.18 1.88 17.44
CA CYS A 244 -10.64 1.77 18.79
C CYS A 244 -9.39 2.63 19.00
N GLY A 245 -8.59 2.85 17.93
CA GLY A 245 -7.26 3.48 17.98
C GLY A 245 -6.16 2.54 18.47
N THR A 246 -6.49 1.33 18.91
CA THR A 246 -5.59 0.26 19.35
C THR A 246 -6.23 -1.09 19.08
N LEU A 247 -5.41 -2.14 18.96
CA LEU A 247 -5.87 -3.52 18.82
C LEU A 247 -5.51 -4.33 20.07
N PRO A 248 -6.27 -5.38 20.42
CA PRO A 248 -6.00 -6.20 21.61
C PRO A 248 -4.60 -6.83 21.64
N TRP A 249 -3.97 -7.00 20.49
CA TRP A 249 -2.63 -7.58 20.35
C TRP A 249 -1.49 -6.56 20.20
N ASP A 250 -1.75 -5.26 20.25
CA ASP A 250 -0.70 -4.22 20.16
C ASP A 250 0.43 -4.42 21.17
N PRO A 251 0.16 -4.79 22.44
CA PRO A 251 1.23 -5.00 23.42
C PRO A 251 2.20 -6.14 23.05
N VAL A 252 1.78 -7.06 22.20
CA VAL A 252 2.53 -8.28 21.85
C VAL A 252 2.94 -8.34 20.37
N LEU A 253 2.85 -7.25 19.61
CA LEU A 253 3.16 -7.19 18.16
C LEU A 253 4.53 -7.75 17.77
N LYS A 254 5.51 -7.69 18.69
CA LYS A 254 6.86 -8.24 18.45
C LYS A 254 6.90 -9.77 18.44
N ASN A 255 5.83 -10.44 18.88
CA ASN A 255 5.74 -11.90 18.90
C ASN A 255 4.52 -12.36 18.07
N PRO A 256 4.73 -12.75 16.81
CA PRO A 256 3.64 -13.15 15.93
C PRO A 256 2.78 -14.31 16.44
N VAL A 257 3.34 -15.21 17.27
CA VAL A 257 2.60 -16.32 17.89
C VAL A 257 1.60 -15.78 18.91
N LEU A 258 2.02 -14.86 19.78
CA LEU A 258 1.11 -14.23 20.76
C LEU A 258 0.04 -13.38 20.06
N VAL A 259 0.37 -12.74 18.95
CA VAL A 259 -0.60 -12.02 18.10
C VAL A 259 -1.61 -12.99 17.53
N GLN A 260 -1.19 -14.13 16.98
CA GLN A 260 -2.07 -15.18 16.48
C GLN A 260 -3.03 -15.68 17.57
N GLU A 261 -2.52 -15.97 18.77
CA GLU A 261 -3.35 -16.41 19.90
C GLU A 261 -4.37 -15.35 20.33
N ALA A 262 -3.98 -14.07 20.36
CA ALA A 262 -4.89 -12.98 20.71
C ALA A 262 -6.00 -12.82 19.67
N LYS A 263 -5.67 -12.91 18.38
CA LYS A 263 -6.64 -12.91 17.27
C LYS A 263 -7.57 -14.12 17.35
N ALA A 264 -7.03 -15.32 17.60
CA ALA A 264 -7.85 -16.53 17.76
C ALA A 264 -8.88 -16.38 18.90
N ARG A 265 -8.48 -15.79 20.05
CA ARG A 265 -9.41 -15.52 21.17
C ARG A 265 -10.50 -14.53 20.78
N LEU A 266 -10.16 -13.46 20.07
CA LEU A 266 -11.15 -12.49 19.58
C LEU A 266 -12.12 -13.13 18.61
N MET A 267 -11.63 -13.91 17.63
CA MET A 267 -12.45 -14.53 16.59
C MET A 267 -13.34 -15.67 17.14
N ALA A 268 -12.93 -16.36 18.20
CA ALA A 268 -13.73 -17.44 18.82
C ALA A 268 -14.99 -16.93 19.54
N ASN A 269 -15.03 -15.66 19.96
CA ASN A 269 -16.11 -15.12 20.76
C ASN A 269 -16.87 -13.98 20.06
N LEU A 270 -16.85 -13.93 18.73
CA LEU A 270 -17.61 -12.95 17.97
C LEU A 270 -19.13 -13.16 18.10
N PRO A 271 -19.92 -12.10 18.22
CA PRO A 271 -19.56 -10.67 18.13
C PRO A 271 -19.12 -10.05 19.46
N ASP A 272 -19.36 -10.72 20.60
CA ASP A 272 -19.25 -10.16 21.95
C ASP A 272 -17.84 -9.64 22.24
N SER A 273 -16.81 -10.39 21.84
CA SER A 273 -15.41 -9.98 22.00
C SER A 273 -15.04 -8.63 21.37
N VAL A 274 -15.75 -8.22 20.32
CA VAL A 274 -15.59 -6.91 19.68
C VAL A 274 -16.41 -5.86 20.39
N LEU A 275 -17.64 -6.19 20.82
CA LEU A 275 -18.54 -5.28 21.51
C LEU A 275 -18.04 -4.89 22.90
N GLU A 276 -17.22 -5.74 23.53
CA GLU A 276 -16.58 -5.48 24.84
C GLU A 276 -15.34 -4.57 24.74
N LEU A 277 -14.82 -4.29 23.53
CA LEU A 277 -13.67 -3.43 23.39
C LEU A 277 -14.00 -1.97 23.71
N PRO A 278 -13.01 -1.19 24.20
CA PRO A 278 -13.24 0.20 24.56
C PRO A 278 -13.53 1.04 23.32
N GLY A 279 -14.75 1.53 23.20
CA GLY A 279 -15.23 2.36 22.10
C GLY A 279 -16.73 2.28 21.96
N SER A 280 -17.31 2.95 20.99
CA SER A 280 -18.73 2.91 20.66
C SER A 280 -18.91 2.74 19.15
N GLY A 281 -20.05 2.13 18.75
CA GLY A 281 -20.40 1.98 17.35
C GLY A 281 -19.59 0.92 16.63
N MET A 282 -19.39 -0.24 17.29
CA MET A 282 -18.64 -1.38 16.75
C MET A 282 -19.54 -2.48 16.21
N GLU A 283 -20.85 -2.28 16.32
CA GLU A 283 -21.86 -3.30 16.01
C GLU A 283 -21.71 -3.83 14.59
N GLU A 284 -21.56 -2.94 13.62
CA GLU A 284 -21.40 -3.30 12.22
C GLU A 284 -20.09 -4.07 11.98
N VAL A 285 -19.00 -3.64 12.62
CA VAL A 285 -17.69 -4.31 12.48
C VAL A 285 -17.71 -5.66 13.18
N ALA A 286 -18.39 -5.80 14.32
CA ALA A 286 -18.55 -7.06 15.02
C ALA A 286 -19.33 -8.08 14.17
N VAL A 287 -20.46 -7.65 13.57
CA VAL A 287 -21.25 -8.49 12.65
C VAL A 287 -20.48 -8.81 11.38
N PHE A 288 -19.77 -7.83 10.81
CA PHE A 288 -18.90 -8.03 9.64
C PHE A 288 -17.85 -9.12 9.92
N LEU A 289 -17.09 -9.00 11.01
CA LEU A 289 -16.08 -9.99 11.38
C LEU A 289 -16.69 -11.38 11.66
N LYS A 290 -17.89 -11.44 12.27
CA LYS A 290 -18.61 -12.69 12.46
C LYS A 290 -18.94 -13.37 11.13
N CYS A 291 -19.47 -12.62 10.15
CA CYS A 291 -19.75 -13.15 8.81
C CYS A 291 -18.47 -13.61 8.11
N VAL A 292 -17.38 -12.82 8.17
CA VAL A 292 -16.09 -13.19 7.58
C VAL A 292 -15.51 -14.46 8.21
N ASN A 293 -15.59 -14.59 9.54
CA ASN A 293 -15.11 -15.77 10.28
C ASN A 293 -15.87 -17.04 9.93
N SER A 294 -17.12 -16.95 9.47
CA SER A 294 -17.93 -18.11 9.06
C SER A 294 -17.62 -18.61 7.65
N LEU A 295 -16.89 -17.83 6.82
CA LEU A 295 -16.58 -18.20 5.45
C LEU A 295 -15.63 -19.40 5.38
N ALA A 296 -15.95 -20.38 4.54
CA ALA A 296 -15.00 -21.41 4.15
C ALA A 296 -13.88 -20.82 3.28
N TYR A 297 -12.71 -21.47 3.26
CA TYR A 297 -11.51 -20.97 2.53
C TYR A 297 -11.76 -20.66 1.05
N LYS A 298 -12.50 -21.51 0.36
CA LYS A 298 -12.83 -21.36 -1.06
C LYS A 298 -14.16 -20.64 -1.32
N GLU A 299 -14.87 -20.32 -0.25
CA GLU A 299 -16.20 -19.73 -0.37
C GLU A 299 -16.16 -18.34 -0.98
N LYS A 300 -17.10 -18.05 -1.87
CA LYS A 300 -17.32 -16.73 -2.40
C LYS A 300 -18.13 -15.90 -1.41
N PRO A 301 -17.58 -14.78 -0.89
CA PRO A 301 -18.32 -13.92 0.02
C PRO A 301 -19.56 -13.29 -0.66
N ASP A 302 -20.61 -13.08 0.11
CA ASP A 302 -21.71 -12.20 -0.30
C ASP A 302 -21.34 -10.76 -0.01
N TYR A 303 -20.74 -10.08 -1.02
CA TYR A 303 -20.29 -8.70 -0.90
C TYR A 303 -21.43 -7.74 -0.68
N GLN A 304 -22.63 -8.02 -1.23
CA GLN A 304 -23.77 -7.16 -1.00
C GLN A 304 -24.23 -7.21 0.45
N MET A 305 -24.32 -8.39 1.05
CA MET A 305 -24.61 -8.55 2.46
C MET A 305 -23.58 -7.81 3.33
N LEU A 306 -22.29 -7.94 3.02
CA LEU A 306 -21.23 -7.24 3.76
C LEU A 306 -21.32 -5.71 3.62
N LEU A 307 -21.69 -5.22 2.43
CA LEU A 307 -21.97 -3.79 2.20
C LEU A 307 -23.17 -3.32 3.01
N ASP A 308 -24.26 -4.10 3.03
CA ASP A 308 -25.48 -3.77 3.78
C ASP A 308 -25.20 -3.70 5.28
N ILE A 309 -24.35 -4.61 5.82
CA ILE A 309 -23.91 -4.57 7.21
C ILE A 309 -23.15 -3.28 7.51
N LEU A 310 -22.14 -2.92 6.72
CA LEU A 310 -21.33 -1.73 6.96
C LEU A 310 -22.08 -0.43 6.67
N SER A 311 -23.05 -0.43 5.76
CA SER A 311 -23.87 0.74 5.46
C SER A 311 -25.03 0.95 6.45
N GLY A 312 -25.32 -0.02 7.29
CA GLY A 312 -26.49 -0.01 8.18
C GLY A 312 -27.82 -0.05 7.43
N GLY A 313 -27.83 -0.59 6.20
CA GLY A 313 -29.00 -0.61 5.32
C GLY A 313 -29.35 0.76 4.71
N GLU A 314 -28.55 1.81 5.00
CA GLU A 314 -28.73 3.11 4.39
C GLU A 314 -27.99 3.21 3.04
N ALA A 315 -28.66 3.68 2.00
CA ALA A 315 -28.06 3.92 0.67
C ALA A 315 -26.98 5.02 0.65
N ARG A 316 -26.56 5.52 1.82
CA ARG A 316 -25.65 6.67 2.00
C ARG A 316 -24.20 6.30 2.30
N VAL A 317 -23.60 5.44 1.50
CA VAL A 317 -22.13 5.29 1.50
C VAL A 317 -21.44 6.44 0.74
N GLU A 318 -22.18 7.23 -0.01
CA GLU A 318 -21.70 8.34 -0.85
C GLU A 318 -21.58 9.70 -0.11
N GLY A 319 -21.15 9.69 1.15
CA GLY A 319 -20.86 10.94 1.89
C GLY A 319 -19.40 11.38 1.75
N LEU A 320 -19.16 12.66 2.06
CA LEU A 320 -17.81 13.19 2.24
C LEU A 320 -17.12 12.47 3.41
N LEU A 321 -15.87 12.10 3.22
CA LEU A 321 -15.05 11.54 4.31
C LEU A 321 -14.67 12.66 5.28
N ASP A 322 -14.90 12.42 6.56
CA ASP A 322 -14.54 13.38 7.60
C ASP A 322 -13.37 12.84 8.43
N PHE A 323 -12.19 13.33 8.12
CA PHE A 323 -10.95 12.99 8.81
C PHE A 323 -10.65 13.90 10.01
N SER A 324 -11.57 14.71 10.47
CA SER A 324 -11.38 15.47 11.71
C SER A 324 -11.45 14.55 12.94
N ARG A 325 -10.82 14.99 14.04
CA ARG A 325 -10.78 14.18 15.28
C ARG A 325 -12.19 13.87 15.78
N PRO A 326 -12.44 12.67 16.30
CA PRO A 326 -13.68 12.34 16.97
C PRO A 326 -13.98 13.39 18.08
N GLY A 327 -15.23 13.86 18.16
CA GLY A 327 -15.66 14.90 19.11
C GLY A 327 -15.46 16.34 18.64
N VAL A 328 -14.79 16.59 17.52
CA VAL A 328 -14.69 17.91 16.89
C VAL A 328 -15.72 17.99 15.75
N GLN A 329 -16.64 18.95 15.82
CA GLN A 329 -17.51 19.21 14.68
C GLN A 329 -16.69 19.83 13.55
N ALA A 330 -16.83 19.29 12.33
CA ALA A 330 -16.22 19.87 11.15
C ALA A 330 -16.79 21.30 10.96
N VAL A 331 -15.93 22.29 11.01
CA VAL A 331 -16.29 23.63 10.57
C VAL A 331 -16.49 23.56 9.06
N ARG A 332 -17.73 23.59 8.60
CA ARG A 332 -18.00 23.63 7.16
C ARG A 332 -17.29 24.85 6.58
N PRO A 333 -16.43 24.71 5.59
CA PRO A 333 -15.91 25.87 4.88
C PRO A 333 -17.11 26.65 4.31
N PRO A 334 -17.09 27.99 4.36
CA PRO A 334 -18.16 28.79 3.78
C PRO A 334 -18.29 28.42 2.30
N PRO A 335 -19.53 28.35 1.76
CA PRO A 335 -19.74 28.00 0.37
C PRO A 335 -18.95 28.98 -0.50
N ALA A 336 -18.12 28.44 -1.40
CA ALA A 336 -17.39 29.23 -2.36
C ALA A 336 -18.40 30.13 -3.08
N ARG A 337 -18.23 31.45 -2.94
CA ARG A 337 -19.04 32.44 -3.67
C ARG A 337 -18.82 32.15 -5.15
N ARG A 338 -19.82 31.60 -5.81
CA ARG A 338 -19.88 31.57 -7.26
C ARG A 338 -19.70 33.00 -7.75
N ALA A 339 -18.63 33.24 -8.49
CA ALA A 339 -18.47 34.48 -9.24
C ALA A 339 -19.67 34.55 -10.18
N GLY A 340 -20.60 35.46 -9.84
CA GLY A 340 -21.77 35.67 -10.64
C GLY A 340 -21.39 36.24 -12.01
N ASP A 341 -21.94 35.64 -13.04
CA ASP A 341 -21.96 36.16 -14.39
C ASP A 341 -22.43 37.64 -14.40
N ALA A 342 -21.48 38.55 -14.41
CA ALA A 342 -21.77 39.93 -14.76
C ALA A 342 -21.79 40.05 -16.30
N ARG A 343 -22.95 39.71 -16.85
CA ARG A 343 -23.28 40.03 -18.25
C ARG A 343 -23.50 41.53 -18.34
N SER A 344 -22.42 42.29 -18.67
CA SER A 344 -22.54 43.71 -18.99
C SER A 344 -23.23 43.88 -20.33
N LYS A 345 -24.38 44.51 -20.30
CA LYS A 345 -25.09 45.07 -21.47
C LYS A 345 -24.21 46.18 -22.06
N ILE A 346 -23.70 45.99 -23.26
CA ILE A 346 -23.08 47.06 -24.07
C ILE A 346 -24.20 47.84 -24.72
N ALA A 347 -24.30 49.13 -24.41
CA ALA A 347 -25.01 50.13 -25.21
C ALA A 347 -23.97 50.96 -25.99
N PRO A 348 -24.25 51.35 -27.24
CA PRO A 348 -23.28 52.05 -28.09
C PRO A 348 -23.24 53.51 -27.76
N PHE A 349 -22.04 54.12 -27.73
CA PHE A 349 -21.90 55.58 -27.70
C PHE A 349 -20.87 56.02 -28.74
N ASP A 350 -21.30 56.95 -29.58
CA ASP A 350 -20.60 57.52 -30.71
C ASP A 350 -19.52 58.52 -30.30
N GLY A 351 -18.54 58.63 -31.16
CA GLY A 351 -17.36 59.38 -31.30
C GLY A 351 -17.15 60.77 -30.70
N LYS A 352 -15.97 61.08 -30.37
CA LYS A 352 -15.09 62.10 -31.03
C LYS A 352 -13.76 62.22 -30.29
N ALA A 353 -12.73 62.33 -31.12
CA ALA A 353 -11.36 62.53 -30.74
C ALA A 353 -11.07 63.91 -30.14
N THR A 354 -10.12 64.01 -29.23
CA THR A 354 -9.09 65.05 -29.24
C THR A 354 -7.85 64.61 -28.41
N ALA A 355 -6.71 64.92 -29.00
CA ALA A 355 -5.34 64.62 -28.54
C ALA A 355 -4.91 65.52 -27.37
N ALA A 356 -3.99 65.02 -26.55
CA ALA A 356 -2.73 65.63 -26.15
C ALA A 356 -2.04 64.86 -25.02
N SER A 357 -0.86 64.39 -25.32
CA SER A 357 0.26 64.18 -24.38
C SER A 357 1.04 65.51 -24.26
N PRO A 358 2.06 65.73 -23.38
CA PRO A 358 2.90 64.77 -22.63
C PRO A 358 3.44 65.25 -21.24
N ALA A 359 4.23 64.39 -20.65
CA ALA A 359 5.42 64.64 -19.79
C ALA A 359 5.20 65.02 -18.30
N ALA A 360 5.80 64.32 -17.33
CA ALA A 360 7.19 64.40 -16.86
C ALA A 360 7.36 63.64 -15.53
N ARG A 361 8.41 62.88 -15.45
CA ARG A 361 9.17 62.55 -14.20
C ARG A 361 9.95 63.83 -13.82
N PRO A 362 10.62 63.99 -12.65
CA PRO A 362 11.16 63.00 -11.72
C PRO A 362 11.23 63.41 -10.22
N SER A 363 11.95 62.62 -9.46
CA SER A 363 12.86 62.89 -8.34
C SER A 363 12.48 62.50 -6.91
N SER A 364 13.24 61.53 -6.42
CA SER A 364 13.68 61.46 -5.00
C SER A 364 14.75 62.56 -4.77
N PRO A 365 15.26 62.86 -3.60
CA PRO A 365 15.38 62.14 -2.31
C PRO A 365 15.24 63.10 -1.07
N VAL A 366 15.45 62.66 0.15
CA VAL A 366 16.39 63.16 1.16
C VAL A 366 16.08 62.63 2.57
N GLN A 367 17.19 62.26 3.21
CA GLN A 367 17.43 61.85 4.57
C GLN A 367 16.95 62.82 5.66
N ALA A 368 16.71 62.29 6.91
CA ALA A 368 17.45 62.68 8.11
C ALA A 368 16.94 61.99 9.41
N ARG A 369 17.89 61.35 10.07
CA ARG A 369 18.24 61.42 11.49
C ARG A 369 17.08 61.49 12.49
N GLY A 370 16.93 60.61 13.49
CA GLY A 370 17.84 60.12 14.47
C GLY A 370 17.23 60.35 15.83
N ARG A 371 17.23 59.30 16.72
CA ARG A 371 17.47 59.43 18.18
C ARG A 371 17.15 58.14 18.90
N THR A 372 18.21 57.57 19.39
CA THR A 372 18.42 56.89 20.69
C THR A 372 17.27 56.87 21.71
N ALA A 373 17.00 55.69 22.24
CA ALA A 373 17.05 55.41 23.68
C ALA A 373 16.58 54.01 24.03
N LYS A 374 17.45 53.34 24.71
CA LYS A 374 17.40 52.59 25.97
C LYS A 374 16.89 51.13 25.92
N ALA A 375 17.89 50.31 26.15
CA ALA A 375 17.79 48.95 26.64
C ALA A 375 17.31 48.90 28.10
N ALA A 376 16.57 47.81 28.46
CA ALA A 376 16.53 47.24 29.81
C ALA A 376 15.84 45.88 29.78
N PRO A 377 16.00 45.00 30.79
CA PRO A 377 17.04 43.99 30.83
C PRO A 377 16.46 42.57 30.90
N ARG A 378 17.31 41.57 30.64
CA ARG A 378 17.08 40.14 30.89
C ARG A 378 16.85 39.81 32.37
N PRO A 379 16.01 38.86 32.75
CA PRO A 379 16.06 38.23 34.05
C PRO A 379 16.99 37.01 34.05
N ARG A 380 17.71 36.91 35.15
CA ARG A 380 18.72 35.91 35.50
C ARG A 380 18.08 34.56 35.89
N THR A 381 18.83 33.51 35.61
CA THR A 381 18.68 32.15 36.17
C THR A 381 19.02 32.16 37.66
N PRO A 382 18.41 31.28 38.49
CA PRO A 382 18.93 30.93 39.79
C PRO A 382 19.73 29.61 39.76
N GLU A 383 20.76 29.66 40.56
CA GLU A 383 21.82 28.68 40.83
C GLU A 383 21.33 27.42 41.56
N THR A 384 22.15 26.40 41.34
CA THR A 384 22.27 25.12 42.04
C THR A 384 22.49 25.20 43.52
N GLU A 385 21.92 24.27 44.30
CA GLU A 385 22.55 23.67 45.50
C GLU A 385 21.92 22.32 45.88
N PRO A 386 22.56 21.53 46.83
CA PRO A 386 23.26 20.31 46.47
C PRO A 386 22.67 19.03 47.14
N ARG A 387 23.15 17.87 46.69
CA ARG A 387 22.83 16.53 47.22
C ARG A 387 23.28 16.32 48.65
N PRO A 388 22.62 15.53 49.51
CA PRO A 388 23.21 14.84 50.64
C PRO A 388 23.58 13.38 50.33
N ARG A 389 24.72 12.99 50.89
CA ARG A 389 25.33 11.66 50.92
C ARG A 389 24.65 10.70 51.92
N PRO A 390 24.88 9.38 51.76
CA PRO A 390 24.18 8.34 52.52
C PRO A 390 24.84 8.00 53.86
N LEU A 391 24.04 7.57 54.84
CA LEU A 391 24.44 7.01 56.08
C LEU A 391 24.47 5.48 56.07
N ARG A 392 25.47 4.97 56.74
CA ARG A 392 26.00 3.62 56.92
C ARG A 392 25.26 2.86 58.03
N GLY A 393 25.17 1.51 57.91
CA GLY A 393 25.12 0.52 58.98
C GLY A 393 23.76 -0.16 59.11
N GLN A 394 23.61 -1.43 59.17
CA GLN A 394 24.28 -2.48 59.94
C GLN A 394 23.89 -3.87 59.43
N ALA A 395 24.78 -4.80 59.66
CA ALA A 395 24.76 -6.21 59.36
C ALA A 395 23.75 -7.03 60.20
N TYR A 396 23.21 -8.10 59.68
CA TYR A 396 23.00 -9.34 60.44
C TYR A 396 23.15 -10.59 59.54
N ALA A 397 23.61 -11.64 60.14
CA ALA A 397 24.42 -12.79 59.77
C ALA A 397 23.66 -13.89 58.98
N THR A 398 24.51 -14.69 58.32
CA THR A 398 24.32 -15.97 57.64
C THR A 398 23.81 -17.15 58.56
N PRO A 399 23.40 -18.31 57.97
CA PRO A 399 24.38 -19.41 57.84
C PRO A 399 24.34 -20.18 56.50
N THR A 400 25.50 -20.49 56.04
CA THR A 400 26.21 -21.66 55.54
C THR A 400 25.39 -22.89 55.07
N GLU A 401 25.63 -23.33 53.78
CA GLU A 401 26.13 -24.69 53.50
C GLU A 401 26.52 -24.89 52.02
N GLN A 402 27.71 -25.30 51.86
CA GLN A 402 28.41 -26.35 51.07
C GLN A 402 28.34 -26.33 49.55
N LYS A 403 29.55 -26.13 48.98
CA LYS A 403 29.95 -26.41 47.59
C LYS A 403 30.18 -27.90 47.33
N PRO A 404 30.17 -28.30 46.05
CA PRO A 404 31.42 -28.85 45.51
C PRO A 404 31.90 -28.17 44.21
N LYS A 405 33.21 -28.26 44.06
CA LYS A 405 34.06 -27.75 42.98
C LYS A 405 33.86 -28.50 41.68
N MET A 406 33.85 -27.79 40.53
CA MET A 406 34.55 -28.27 39.34
C MET A 406 34.87 -27.12 38.36
N SER A 407 36.10 -27.08 38.02
CA SER A 407 36.93 -26.57 36.91
C SER A 407 36.46 -25.44 35.97
N LEU A 408 37.37 -24.47 35.88
CA LEU A 408 37.45 -23.38 34.92
C LEU A 408 37.50 -23.86 33.46
N VAL A 409 36.61 -23.32 32.65
CA VAL A 409 36.88 -23.06 31.24
C VAL A 409 36.52 -21.61 30.97
N ARG A 410 37.50 -20.82 30.56
CA ARG A 410 37.36 -19.45 30.14
C ARG A 410 36.62 -19.39 28.83
N HIS A 411 35.40 -18.83 28.80
CA HIS A 411 34.81 -18.35 27.58
C HIS A 411 34.52 -16.86 27.70
N ALA A 412 35.01 -16.16 26.70
CA ALA A 412 34.88 -14.72 26.55
C ALA A 412 33.42 -14.29 26.52
N ARG A 413 33.09 -13.33 27.35
CA ARG A 413 31.80 -12.70 27.49
C ARG A 413 31.56 -11.79 26.27
N LYS A 414 30.75 -12.27 25.28
CA LYS A 414 30.12 -11.40 24.31
C LYS A 414 28.87 -10.81 24.96
N GLN A 415 28.76 -9.51 24.94
CA GLN A 415 27.54 -8.79 25.29
C GLN A 415 26.39 -9.19 24.37
N PRO A 416 25.15 -9.36 24.87
CA PRO A 416 24.01 -9.60 24.01
C PRO A 416 23.64 -8.28 23.31
N GLN A 417 23.77 -8.26 21.98
CA GLN A 417 23.12 -7.27 21.14
C GLN A 417 21.60 -7.53 21.17
N GLN A 418 20.83 -6.48 21.39
CA GLN A 418 19.39 -6.50 21.28
C GLN A 418 19.00 -6.96 19.86
N PRO A 419 18.03 -7.88 19.70
CA PRO A 419 17.50 -8.20 18.36
C PRO A 419 16.60 -7.03 17.92
N GLU A 420 17.03 -6.31 16.89
CA GLU A 420 16.14 -5.47 16.10
C GLU A 420 15.05 -6.36 15.49
N ALA A 421 13.79 -5.91 15.60
CA ALA A 421 12.63 -6.61 15.09
C ALA A 421 12.70 -6.64 13.55
N ASP A 422 13.20 -7.74 13.03
CA ASP A 422 13.28 -8.03 11.60
C ASP A 422 11.91 -8.54 11.14
N THR A 423 11.11 -7.67 10.55
CA THR A 423 9.87 -8.02 9.88
C THR A 423 10.22 -8.73 8.57
N GLN A 424 10.50 -10.03 8.65
CA GLN A 424 10.67 -10.87 7.47
C GLN A 424 9.34 -10.99 6.75
N ARG A 425 9.13 -10.18 5.71
CA ARG A 425 8.06 -10.36 4.73
C ARG A 425 8.45 -11.51 3.80
N LEU A 426 8.06 -12.73 4.15
CA LEU A 426 8.05 -13.84 3.22
C LEU A 426 6.91 -13.61 2.22
N ARG A 427 7.22 -13.74 0.96
CA ARG A 427 6.33 -13.45 -0.16
C ARG A 427 5.63 -14.73 -0.61
N TRP A 428 4.32 -14.64 -0.90
CA TRP A 428 3.63 -15.59 -1.74
C TRP A 428 4.10 -15.36 -3.19
N THR A 429 5.02 -16.19 -3.69
CA THR A 429 5.39 -16.17 -5.10
C THR A 429 4.48 -17.11 -5.86
N GLU A 430 3.98 -16.65 -7.00
CA GLU A 430 3.35 -17.54 -7.97
C GLU A 430 4.39 -18.60 -8.38
N GLU A 431 4.00 -19.86 -8.42
CA GLU A 431 4.85 -20.93 -8.92
C GLU A 431 5.21 -20.69 -10.39
N PRO A 432 6.32 -21.28 -10.91
CA PRO A 432 6.86 -20.96 -12.24
C PRO A 432 5.94 -21.25 -13.43
N GLU A 433 4.80 -21.90 -13.23
CA GLU A 433 3.85 -22.27 -14.29
C GLU A 433 3.26 -21.09 -15.06
N ASP A 434 3.33 -19.86 -14.51
CA ASP A 434 2.82 -18.65 -15.17
C ASP A 434 3.84 -17.94 -16.09
N LEU A 435 5.02 -18.55 -16.35
CA LEU A 435 6.07 -17.93 -17.17
C LEU A 435 5.94 -18.21 -18.68
N GLU A 436 5.00 -19.05 -19.12
CA GLU A 436 4.96 -19.52 -20.51
C GLU A 436 4.28 -18.59 -21.52
N GLU A 437 3.57 -17.53 -21.13
CA GLU A 437 2.71 -16.80 -22.11
C GLU A 437 3.34 -15.56 -22.78
N HIS A 438 4.59 -15.16 -22.48
CA HIS A 438 5.23 -14.02 -23.15
C HIS A 438 6.69 -14.26 -23.55
N GLY A 439 7.03 -15.49 -23.96
CA GLY A 439 8.38 -15.90 -24.38
C GLY A 439 8.64 -15.94 -25.89
N GLU A 440 7.82 -15.35 -26.73
CA GLU A 440 7.94 -15.53 -28.19
C GLU A 440 9.01 -14.74 -28.96
N PRO A 441 9.77 -13.77 -28.48
CA PRO A 441 10.89 -13.28 -29.30
C PRO A 441 12.21 -14.02 -29.11
N VAL A 442 12.42 -14.70 -27.97
CA VAL A 442 13.74 -15.30 -27.65
C VAL A 442 13.90 -16.70 -28.26
N LEU A 443 12.82 -17.47 -28.40
CA LEU A 443 12.87 -18.79 -29.03
C LEU A 443 13.06 -18.74 -30.55
N GLN A 444 12.63 -17.68 -31.20
CA GLN A 444 12.88 -17.49 -32.66
C GLN A 444 14.34 -17.14 -32.97
N GLN A 445 15.08 -16.59 -32.02
CA GLN A 445 16.49 -16.26 -32.19
C GLN A 445 17.40 -17.48 -31.92
N LEU A 446 16.98 -18.37 -30.99
CA LEU A 446 17.68 -19.64 -30.73
C LEU A 446 17.40 -20.73 -31.76
N ALA A 447 16.29 -20.62 -32.49
CA ALA A 447 15.95 -21.57 -33.58
C ALA A 447 16.73 -21.29 -34.88
N ARG A 448 17.38 -20.13 -35.02
CA ARG A 448 18.22 -19.81 -36.21
C ARG A 448 19.63 -20.40 -36.12
N ASP A 449 20.11 -20.77 -34.93
CA ASP A 449 21.48 -21.24 -34.71
C ASP A 449 21.65 -22.76 -34.55
N ARG A 450 20.56 -23.51 -34.62
CA ARG A 450 20.63 -24.99 -34.56
C ARG A 450 19.87 -25.58 -35.74
N GLY A 451 20.55 -26.30 -36.59
CA GLY A 451 19.98 -27.04 -37.73
C GLY A 451 18.82 -27.99 -37.33
N PRO A 452 18.11 -28.62 -38.26
CA PRO A 452 16.80 -29.23 -38.05
C PRO A 452 16.80 -30.19 -36.86
N SER A 453 16.09 -29.79 -35.83
CA SER A 453 16.01 -30.42 -34.53
C SER A 453 15.49 -31.86 -34.66
N TRP A 454 16.12 -32.79 -33.93
CA TRP A 454 15.67 -34.18 -33.78
C TRP A 454 14.18 -34.30 -33.42
N ALA A 455 13.58 -33.34 -32.80
CA ALA A 455 12.16 -33.29 -32.48
C ALA A 455 11.25 -33.21 -33.73
N LEU A 456 11.65 -32.44 -34.77
CA LEU A 456 10.93 -32.45 -36.06
C LEU A 456 11.01 -33.81 -36.77
N LYS A 457 12.16 -34.46 -36.65
CA LYS A 457 12.35 -35.83 -37.23
C LYS A 457 11.51 -36.88 -36.47
N LEU A 458 11.40 -36.74 -35.16
CA LEU A 458 10.53 -37.60 -34.33
C LEU A 458 9.05 -37.41 -34.65
N TYR A 459 8.62 -36.15 -34.78
CA TYR A 459 7.24 -35.82 -35.15
C TYR A 459 6.86 -36.34 -36.54
N SER A 460 7.75 -36.18 -37.51
CA SER A 460 7.58 -36.72 -38.85
C SER A 460 7.47 -38.24 -38.85
N ALA A 461 8.35 -38.94 -38.06
CA ALA A 461 8.30 -40.38 -37.92
C ALA A 461 6.99 -40.88 -37.26
N LEU A 462 6.50 -40.17 -36.25
CA LEU A 462 5.23 -40.50 -35.56
C LEU A 462 4.03 -40.37 -36.48
N ILE A 463 3.97 -39.32 -37.29
CA ILE A 463 2.90 -39.09 -38.26
C ILE A 463 2.91 -40.18 -39.33
N THR A 464 4.09 -40.58 -39.79
CA THR A 464 4.24 -41.67 -40.78
C THR A 464 3.76 -43.02 -40.24
N VAL A 465 4.10 -43.33 -38.97
CA VAL A 465 3.64 -44.58 -38.32
C VAL A 465 2.10 -44.54 -38.13
N LEU A 466 1.56 -43.42 -37.70
CA LEU A 466 0.11 -43.26 -37.52
C LEU A 466 -0.62 -43.47 -38.84
N PHE A 467 -0.09 -42.92 -39.94
CA PHE A 467 -0.68 -43.04 -41.28
C PHE A 467 -0.64 -44.48 -41.77
N LEU A 468 0.45 -45.22 -41.53
CA LEU A 468 0.59 -46.63 -41.88
C LEU A 468 -0.38 -47.51 -41.07
N VAL A 469 -0.57 -47.23 -39.78
CA VAL A 469 -1.55 -47.92 -38.94
C VAL A 469 -3.00 -47.68 -39.42
N LEU A 470 -3.30 -46.44 -39.80
CA LEU A 470 -4.64 -46.13 -40.38
C LEU A 470 -4.88 -46.81 -41.72
N LEU A 471 -3.85 -46.86 -42.57
CA LEU A 471 -3.93 -47.60 -43.85
C LEU A 471 -4.15 -49.12 -43.66
N ALA A 472 -3.46 -49.71 -42.68
CA ALA A 472 -3.62 -51.11 -42.33
C ALA A 472 -5.00 -51.42 -41.74
N LEU A 473 -5.61 -50.51 -41.01
CA LEU A 473 -6.97 -50.62 -40.45
C LEU A 473 -8.07 -50.42 -41.52
N LEU A 474 -7.76 -49.76 -42.62
CA LEU A 474 -8.69 -49.58 -43.75
C LEU A 474 -8.63 -50.70 -44.78
N THR A 475 -7.63 -51.60 -44.69
CA THR A 475 -7.43 -52.75 -45.61
C THR A 475 -7.78 -54.09 -44.97
N LEU A 476 -8.17 -54.11 -43.70
CA LEU A 476 -8.82 -55.20 -42.98
C LEU A 476 -10.35 -54.98 -42.93
#